data_032f72fc3207e2870f83802c1f4969d7
#
_entry.id   032f72fc3207e2870f83802c1f4969d7
#
_cell.length_a   1.000
_cell.length_b   1.000
_cell.length_c   1.000
_cell.angle_alpha   90.00
_cell.angle_beta   90.00
_cell.angle_gamma   90.00
#
_symmetry.space_group_name_H-M   'P 1'
#
loop_
_entity.id
_entity.type
_entity.pdbx_description
1 polymer ?
#
loop_
_entity_poly.entity_id
_entity_poly.type
_entity_poly.pdbx_seq_one_letter_code
_entity_poly.pdbx_strand_id
1 'polypeptide(L)'
;MPKQEWKMEYDSPALVWDDALPLGNGRLGAMVYGHTGIERIQLNEDSLWSSGPMERNNRASLGMLPTIQKKVLEGKMQEAEDLISQYMFAAPYSMPRYECLGELDLALNQHTSFTSSWTPHSLDIDSYKGSLDLMKGVYTLTHSQDGVTYTREMFISYPAQVLCLRLRSDKPGAINLDIQMDRQKYSDQKSLDDRQPGVVKRGGGWAAVLLQENHTVGGNTILIGGETAGIRYASAARVTCDGELLDPYTMLRAQGASEVCIYLAAATSNREKDPKGCLLYTSDAADAL
;
A
#
# COMPACT_ATOMS: atom_id res chain seq x y z
N MET A 1 25.02 -28.95 -7.55
CA MET A 1 25.24 -27.57 -7.08
C MET A 1 24.15 -27.28 -6.08
N PRO A 2 24.41 -26.73 -4.88
CA PRO A 2 23.33 -26.31 -3.98
C PRO A 2 22.48 -25.28 -4.73
N LYS A 3 21.16 -25.43 -4.67
CA LYS A 3 20.21 -24.44 -5.22
C LYS A 3 20.48 -23.13 -4.47
N GLN A 4 20.92 -22.09 -5.16
CA GLN A 4 21.11 -20.77 -4.56
C GLN A 4 19.73 -20.24 -4.16
N GLU A 5 19.49 -20.11 -2.85
CA GLU A 5 18.26 -19.53 -2.34
C GLU A 5 18.41 -18.00 -2.34
N TRP A 6 17.60 -17.33 -3.11
CA TRP A 6 17.50 -15.87 -3.12
C TRP A 6 16.49 -15.43 -2.05
N LYS A 7 17.01 -15.19 -0.84
CA LYS A 7 16.20 -14.89 0.33
C LYS A 7 16.81 -13.75 1.11
N MET A 8 15.98 -12.79 1.51
CA MET A 8 16.33 -11.75 2.48
C MET A 8 15.83 -12.21 3.84
N GLU A 9 16.65 -12.10 4.88
CA GLU A 9 16.31 -12.50 6.25
C GLU A 9 16.52 -11.33 7.21
N TYR A 10 15.62 -11.20 8.18
CA TYR A 10 15.57 -10.13 9.17
C TYR A 10 15.26 -10.71 10.55
N ASP A 11 15.91 -10.16 11.57
CA ASP A 11 15.74 -10.52 12.97
C ASP A 11 14.96 -9.45 13.76
N SER A 12 14.52 -8.40 13.10
CA SER A 12 13.75 -7.29 13.67
C SER A 12 12.84 -6.65 12.63
N PRO A 13 11.75 -5.97 13.05
CA PRO A 13 10.87 -5.24 12.13
C PRO A 13 11.57 -4.00 11.57
N ALA A 14 11.09 -3.53 10.43
CA ALA A 14 11.51 -2.26 9.85
C ALA A 14 11.01 -1.09 10.71
N LEU A 15 11.89 -0.13 10.97
CA LEU A 15 11.55 1.09 11.71
C LEU A 15 11.16 2.24 10.78
N VAL A 16 11.65 2.21 9.55
CA VAL A 16 11.41 3.23 8.53
C VAL A 16 10.95 2.58 7.23
N TRP A 17 10.34 3.37 6.36
CA TRP A 17 9.79 2.88 5.08
C TRP A 17 10.86 2.24 4.17
N ASP A 18 12.07 2.79 4.17
CA ASP A 18 13.16 2.30 3.33
C ASP A 18 13.64 0.90 3.72
N ASP A 19 13.39 0.47 4.96
CA ASP A 19 13.73 -0.86 5.46
C ASP A 19 12.59 -1.87 5.29
N ALA A 20 11.36 -1.39 4.97
CA ALA A 20 10.20 -2.25 4.79
C ALA A 20 10.34 -3.15 3.55
N LEU A 21 9.80 -4.36 3.62
CA LEU A 21 9.91 -5.36 2.56
C LEU A 21 8.82 -5.18 1.50
N PRO A 22 9.19 -5.06 0.21
CA PRO A 22 8.22 -4.89 -0.86
C PRO A 22 7.63 -6.23 -1.32
N LEU A 23 6.32 -6.24 -1.52
CA LEU A 23 5.60 -7.26 -2.27
C LEU A 23 4.89 -6.61 -3.44
N GLY A 24 4.75 -7.31 -4.56
CA GLY A 24 4.05 -6.76 -5.72
C GLY A 24 3.89 -7.73 -6.87
N ASN A 25 2.92 -7.42 -7.75
CA ASN A 25 2.67 -8.17 -8.99
C ASN A 25 2.76 -7.29 -10.25
N GLY A 26 3.28 -6.06 -10.12
CA GLY A 26 3.36 -5.06 -11.18
C GLY A 26 2.17 -4.10 -11.23
N ARG A 27 1.05 -4.40 -10.56
CA ARG A 27 -0.12 -3.54 -10.42
C ARG A 27 -0.42 -3.18 -8.97
N LEU A 28 -0.64 -4.18 -8.14
CA LEU A 28 -0.83 -4.03 -6.70
C LEU A 28 0.51 -4.18 -6.01
N GLY A 29 0.79 -3.33 -5.04
CA GLY A 29 2.00 -3.36 -4.23
C GLY A 29 1.70 -3.21 -2.75
N ALA A 30 2.61 -3.72 -1.92
CA ALA A 30 2.56 -3.59 -0.47
C ALA A 30 3.97 -3.41 0.10
N MET A 31 4.10 -2.53 1.11
CA MET A 31 5.30 -2.40 1.93
C MET A 31 4.99 -2.95 3.32
N VAL A 32 5.75 -3.97 3.74
CA VAL A 32 5.54 -4.73 4.97
C VAL A 32 6.64 -4.39 5.97
N TYR A 33 6.28 -3.89 7.14
CA TYR A 33 7.24 -3.50 8.18
C TYR A 33 7.63 -4.68 9.08
N GLY A 34 6.73 -5.62 9.30
CA GLY A 34 7.00 -6.82 10.11
C GLY A 34 6.78 -6.63 11.60
N HIS A 35 6.00 -5.67 12.04
CA HIS A 35 5.66 -5.51 13.45
C HIS A 35 4.77 -6.65 13.97
N THR A 36 4.96 -7.04 15.22
CA THR A 36 4.28 -8.19 15.83
C THR A 36 3.04 -7.80 16.61
N GLY A 37 2.97 -6.56 17.12
CA GLY A 37 1.80 -6.02 17.83
C GLY A 37 0.81 -5.33 16.89
N ILE A 38 1.12 -4.10 16.48
CA ILE A 38 0.37 -3.39 15.44
C ILE A 38 1.23 -3.32 14.19
N GLU A 39 0.84 -4.08 13.17
CA GLU A 39 1.42 -4.07 11.83
C GLU A 39 0.69 -3.04 10.96
N ARG A 40 1.44 -2.29 10.18
CA ARG A 40 0.92 -1.45 9.11
C ARG A 40 1.49 -1.94 7.79
N ILE A 41 0.62 -2.20 6.83
CA ILE A 41 0.97 -2.58 5.48
C ILE A 41 0.51 -1.45 4.56
N GLN A 42 1.47 -0.70 4.02
CA GLN A 42 1.16 0.35 3.07
C GLN A 42 0.85 -0.24 1.70
N LEU A 43 -0.24 0.20 1.10
CA LEU A 43 -0.77 -0.35 -0.14
C LEU A 43 -0.59 0.63 -1.31
N ASN A 44 -0.32 0.08 -2.48
CA ASN A 44 -0.22 0.82 -3.73
C ASN A 44 -1.00 0.14 -4.86
N GLU A 45 -1.57 0.93 -5.75
CA GLU A 45 -2.12 0.52 -7.03
C GLU A 45 -1.54 1.43 -8.13
N ASP A 46 -0.97 0.86 -9.18
CA ASP A 46 -0.10 1.55 -10.15
C ASP A 46 -0.78 2.67 -10.94
N SER A 47 -2.10 2.65 -11.03
CA SER A 47 -2.87 3.65 -11.78
C SER A 47 -3.48 4.76 -10.92
N LEU A 48 -3.21 4.77 -9.60
CA LEU A 48 -3.74 5.79 -8.69
C LEU A 48 -2.82 7.01 -8.66
N TRP A 49 -3.24 8.06 -9.36
CA TRP A 49 -2.53 9.32 -9.50
C TRP A 49 -3.39 10.52 -9.10
N SER A 50 -2.78 11.65 -8.78
CA SER A 50 -3.49 12.89 -8.41
C SER A 50 -4.21 13.58 -9.57
N SER A 51 -4.20 12.98 -10.76
CA SER A 51 -4.91 13.46 -11.94
C SER A 51 -5.03 12.32 -12.95
N GLY A 52 -6.10 12.32 -13.74
CA GLY A 52 -6.24 11.47 -14.92
C GLY A 52 -5.26 11.83 -16.04
N PRO A 53 -5.36 11.16 -17.20
CA PRO A 53 -4.54 11.45 -18.38
C PRO A 53 -4.66 12.93 -18.78
N MET A 54 -3.50 13.56 -19.04
CA MET A 54 -3.47 14.96 -19.45
C MET A 54 -2.51 15.16 -20.62
N GLU A 55 -2.94 15.96 -21.61
CA GLU A 55 -2.09 16.38 -22.69
C GLU A 55 -1.08 17.43 -22.19
N ARG A 56 0.20 17.08 -22.28
CA ARG A 56 1.30 17.90 -21.75
C ARG A 56 2.32 18.29 -22.82
N ASN A 57 2.07 17.96 -24.07
CA ASN A 57 2.95 18.36 -25.16
C ASN A 57 2.96 19.88 -25.31
N ASN A 58 4.12 20.48 -25.21
CA ASN A 58 4.30 21.90 -25.47
C ASN A 58 4.31 22.14 -26.98
N ARG A 59 3.22 22.67 -27.52
CA ARG A 59 3.05 22.87 -28.97
C ARG A 59 4.04 23.86 -29.55
N ALA A 60 4.64 24.73 -28.75
CA ALA A 60 5.65 25.68 -29.19
C ALA A 60 7.01 25.02 -29.47
N SER A 61 7.27 23.83 -28.91
CA SER A 61 8.56 23.12 -29.01
C SER A 61 8.99 22.91 -30.46
N LEU A 62 8.07 22.47 -31.32
CA LEU A 62 8.40 22.16 -32.73
C LEU A 62 8.87 23.41 -33.47
N GLY A 63 8.22 24.56 -33.26
CA GLY A 63 8.58 25.83 -33.91
C GLY A 63 9.91 26.39 -33.44
N MET A 64 10.30 26.12 -32.18
CA MET A 64 11.54 26.64 -31.60
C MET A 64 12.77 25.75 -31.82
N LEU A 65 12.55 24.48 -32.17
CA LEU A 65 13.64 23.49 -32.33
C LEU A 65 14.74 23.97 -33.32
N PRO A 66 14.44 24.53 -34.51
CA PRO A 66 15.49 24.99 -35.44
C PRO A 66 16.32 26.15 -34.85
N THR A 67 15.70 27.05 -34.08
CA THR A 67 16.39 28.15 -33.41
C THR A 67 17.35 27.64 -32.34
N ILE A 68 16.90 26.68 -31.54
CA ILE A 68 17.74 26.03 -30.50
C ILE A 68 18.92 25.34 -31.16
N GLN A 69 18.72 24.56 -32.20
CA GLN A 69 19.78 23.86 -32.95
C GLN A 69 20.81 24.85 -33.49
N LYS A 70 20.35 25.97 -34.07
CA LYS A 70 21.24 27.03 -34.55
C LYS A 70 22.10 27.61 -33.43
N LYS A 71 21.53 27.87 -32.24
CA LYS A 71 22.27 28.41 -31.07
C LYS A 71 23.35 27.44 -30.60
N VAL A 72 23.03 26.14 -30.56
CA VAL A 72 24.00 25.09 -30.21
C VAL A 72 25.15 25.06 -31.23
N LEU A 73 24.86 25.09 -32.53
CA LEU A 73 25.86 25.10 -33.58
C LEU A 73 26.77 26.35 -33.59
N GLU A 74 26.21 27.48 -33.15
CA GLU A 74 26.94 28.75 -32.94
C GLU A 74 27.79 28.76 -31.66
N GLY A 75 27.76 27.71 -30.83
CA GLY A 75 28.42 27.66 -29.52
C GLY A 75 27.79 28.51 -28.42
N LYS A 76 26.56 29.04 -28.66
CA LYS A 76 25.80 29.87 -27.72
C LYS A 76 24.98 29.00 -26.76
N MET A 77 25.66 28.20 -25.91
CA MET A 77 25.05 27.20 -25.08
C MET A 77 24.02 27.79 -24.09
N GLN A 78 24.35 28.90 -23.42
CA GLN A 78 23.43 29.50 -22.45
C GLN A 78 22.12 29.97 -23.11
N GLU A 79 22.21 30.62 -24.30
CA GLU A 79 21.00 31.01 -25.04
C GLU A 79 20.16 29.81 -25.47
N ALA A 80 20.83 28.69 -25.83
CA ALA A 80 20.14 27.44 -26.17
C ALA A 80 19.42 26.84 -24.94
N GLU A 81 20.08 26.79 -23.77
CA GLU A 81 19.50 26.31 -22.53
C GLU A 81 18.29 27.13 -22.06
N ASP A 82 18.37 28.47 -22.19
CA ASP A 82 17.25 29.36 -21.86
C ASP A 82 16.03 29.08 -22.75
N LEU A 83 16.25 28.89 -24.06
CA LEU A 83 15.19 28.51 -24.99
C LEU A 83 14.62 27.12 -24.73
N ILE A 84 15.48 26.14 -24.40
CA ILE A 84 15.06 24.80 -24.00
C ILE A 84 14.17 24.87 -22.75
N SER A 85 14.60 25.62 -21.74
CA SER A 85 13.85 25.79 -20.48
C SER A 85 12.48 26.41 -20.70
N GLN A 86 12.39 27.35 -21.65
CA GLN A 86 11.14 28.05 -21.95
C GLN A 86 10.19 27.25 -22.84
N TYR A 87 10.70 26.51 -23.84
CA TYR A 87 9.89 25.96 -24.91
C TYR A 87 9.90 24.43 -25.02
N MET A 88 10.89 23.73 -24.46
CA MET A 88 11.03 22.29 -24.65
C MET A 88 10.43 21.44 -23.51
N PHE A 89 10.14 22.07 -22.38
CA PHE A 89 9.50 21.34 -21.28
C PHE A 89 8.00 21.21 -21.49
N ALA A 90 7.43 20.20 -20.83
CA ALA A 90 6.01 19.95 -20.85
C ALA A 90 5.19 21.13 -20.30
N ALA A 91 3.96 21.31 -20.78
CA ALA A 91 3.01 22.31 -20.32
C ALA A 91 1.67 21.64 -19.93
N PRO A 92 1.33 21.56 -18.64
CA PRO A 92 2.06 22.06 -17.47
C PRO A 92 3.36 21.29 -17.18
N TYR A 93 4.31 21.99 -16.56
CA TYR A 93 5.64 21.45 -16.25
C TYR A 93 5.61 20.26 -15.32
N SER A 94 4.80 20.33 -14.28
CA SER A 94 4.72 19.27 -13.26
C SER A 94 3.86 18.09 -13.71
N MET A 95 4.32 16.89 -13.48
CA MET A 95 3.51 15.69 -13.59
C MET A 95 2.49 15.58 -12.45
N PRO A 96 1.35 14.91 -12.67
CA PRO A 96 0.53 14.43 -11.56
C PRO A 96 1.37 13.62 -10.57
N ARG A 97 0.98 13.62 -9.30
CA ARG A 97 1.67 12.84 -8.27
C ARG A 97 1.11 11.44 -8.24
N TYR A 98 1.98 10.49 -7.93
CA TYR A 98 1.56 9.16 -7.54
C TYR A 98 0.92 9.23 -6.16
N GLU A 99 -0.16 8.48 -5.96
CA GLU A 99 -0.95 8.49 -4.72
C GLU A 99 -0.92 7.11 -4.08
N CYS A 100 -0.76 7.08 -2.76
CA CYS A 100 -0.90 5.85 -1.98
C CYS A 100 -2.36 5.37 -2.01
N LEU A 101 -2.58 4.06 -2.11
CA LEU A 101 -3.92 3.48 -2.07
C LEU A 101 -4.55 3.56 -0.68
N GLY A 102 -3.74 3.38 0.35
CA GLY A 102 -4.13 3.33 1.74
C GLY A 102 -3.26 2.37 2.53
N GLU A 103 -3.76 1.96 3.67
CA GLU A 103 -3.06 1.12 4.62
C GLU A 103 -4.00 0.01 5.11
N LEU A 104 -3.43 -1.18 5.31
CA LEU A 104 -4.04 -2.29 6.02
C LEU A 104 -3.34 -2.40 7.36
N ASP A 105 -4.05 -2.12 8.44
CA ASP A 105 -3.55 -2.20 9.81
C ASP A 105 -4.08 -3.46 10.50
N LEU A 106 -3.20 -4.15 11.22
CA LEU A 106 -3.48 -5.40 11.93
C LEU A 106 -3.00 -5.26 13.38
N ALA A 107 -3.89 -5.43 14.36
CA ALA A 107 -3.52 -5.46 15.77
C ALA A 107 -3.71 -6.86 16.34
N LEU A 108 -2.58 -7.56 16.61
CA LEU A 108 -2.58 -8.92 17.12
C LEU A 108 -2.60 -8.92 18.65
N ASN A 109 -3.58 -9.63 19.23
CA ASN A 109 -3.77 -9.80 20.67
C ASN A 109 -3.81 -8.48 21.46
N GLN A 110 -4.20 -7.40 20.80
CA GLN A 110 -4.40 -6.08 21.39
C GLN A 110 -5.81 -5.59 21.07
N HIS A 111 -6.50 -5.10 22.08
CA HIS A 111 -7.77 -4.43 21.87
C HIS A 111 -7.50 -2.97 21.56
N THR A 112 -7.71 -2.58 20.33
CA THR A 112 -7.64 -1.18 19.90
C THR A 112 -9.02 -0.55 19.98
N SER A 113 -9.09 0.69 20.45
CA SER A 113 -10.33 1.46 20.38
C SER A 113 -10.47 2.08 18.97
N PHE A 114 -11.70 2.16 18.47
CA PHE A 114 -12.00 2.74 17.14
C PHE A 114 -11.54 4.18 16.93
N THR A 115 -11.17 4.87 18.00
CA THR A 115 -10.84 6.29 18.00
C THR A 115 -9.34 6.56 18.09
N SER A 116 -8.52 5.55 18.34
CA SER A 116 -7.07 5.75 18.47
C SER A 116 -6.39 5.65 17.10
N SER A 117 -5.49 6.58 16.83
CA SER A 117 -4.54 6.41 15.72
C SER A 117 -3.66 5.21 16.02
N TRP A 118 -3.67 4.23 15.13
CA TRP A 118 -2.82 3.05 15.28
C TRP A 118 -1.38 3.42 14.96
N THR A 119 -0.50 3.17 15.91
CA THR A 119 0.94 3.37 15.71
C THR A 119 1.60 2.01 15.59
N PRO A 120 2.29 1.70 14.48
CA PRO A 120 3.01 0.45 14.33
C PRO A 120 3.98 0.22 15.48
N HIS A 121 3.93 -0.95 16.09
CA HIS A 121 4.88 -1.35 17.13
C HIS A 121 4.92 -2.87 17.28
N SER A 122 6.02 -3.37 17.83
CA SER A 122 6.16 -4.75 18.23
C SER A 122 5.89 -4.92 19.72
N LEU A 123 5.34 -6.07 20.08
CA LEU A 123 5.24 -6.53 21.46
C LEU A 123 6.58 -7.07 21.93
N ASP A 124 6.75 -7.23 23.25
CA ASP A 124 7.82 -8.04 23.79
C ASP A 124 7.63 -9.48 23.31
N ILE A 125 8.64 -10.02 22.65
CA ILE A 125 8.59 -11.33 21.97
C ILE A 125 9.81 -12.16 22.35
N ASP A 126 9.62 -13.48 22.40
CA ASP A 126 10.69 -14.44 22.70
C ASP A 126 11.60 -14.69 21.51
N SER A 127 11.06 -14.59 20.29
CA SER A 127 11.80 -14.81 19.04
C SER A 127 11.18 -14.06 17.87
N TYR A 128 12.01 -13.72 16.88
CA TYR A 128 11.60 -13.06 15.63
C TYR A 128 12.40 -13.60 14.45
N LYS A 129 11.71 -13.93 13.37
CA LYS A 129 12.34 -14.27 12.10
C LYS A 129 11.47 -13.82 10.94
N GLY A 130 11.87 -12.73 10.29
CA GLY A 130 11.27 -12.24 9.04
C GLY A 130 12.07 -12.72 7.83
N SER A 131 11.41 -13.00 6.72
CA SER A 131 12.08 -13.33 5.48
C SER A 131 11.24 -13.04 4.24
N LEU A 132 11.92 -12.68 3.14
CA LEU A 132 11.33 -12.56 1.81
C LEU A 132 12.05 -13.51 0.85
N ASP A 133 11.33 -14.51 0.35
CA ASP A 133 11.77 -15.41 -0.71
C ASP A 133 11.57 -14.70 -2.06
N LEU A 134 12.66 -14.22 -2.67
CA LEU A 134 12.62 -13.44 -3.91
C LEU A 134 12.21 -14.28 -5.12
N MET A 135 12.40 -15.60 -5.06
CA MET A 135 12.01 -16.49 -6.17
C MET A 135 10.51 -16.79 -6.18
N LYS A 136 9.89 -16.80 -5.00
CA LYS A 136 8.46 -17.08 -4.84
C LYS A 136 7.64 -15.80 -4.69
N GLY A 137 8.28 -14.68 -4.32
CA GLY A 137 7.59 -13.44 -3.95
C GLY A 137 6.76 -13.60 -2.67
N VAL A 138 7.23 -14.41 -1.72
CA VAL A 138 6.53 -14.71 -0.47
C VAL A 138 7.30 -14.12 0.71
N TYR A 139 6.63 -13.26 1.48
CA TYR A 139 7.06 -12.83 2.79
C TYR A 139 6.57 -13.78 3.86
N THR A 140 7.44 -14.11 4.81
CA THR A 140 7.11 -14.93 5.99
C THR A 140 7.68 -14.28 7.25
N LEU A 141 6.83 -14.08 8.26
CA LEU A 141 7.22 -13.68 9.61
C LEU A 141 6.83 -14.77 10.58
N THR A 142 7.79 -15.28 11.35
CA THR A 142 7.55 -16.16 12.50
C THR A 142 8.04 -15.47 13.73
N HIS A 143 7.21 -15.40 14.76
CA HIS A 143 7.58 -14.88 16.08
C HIS A 143 6.91 -15.68 17.20
N SER A 144 7.48 -15.68 18.38
CA SER A 144 6.92 -16.34 19.56
C SER A 144 6.66 -15.33 20.64
N GLN A 145 5.52 -15.46 21.32
CA GLN A 145 5.12 -14.63 22.45
C GLN A 145 4.31 -15.47 23.44
N ASP A 146 4.64 -15.40 24.73
CA ASP A 146 3.94 -16.13 25.79
C ASP A 146 3.78 -17.64 25.50
N GLY A 147 4.82 -18.22 24.88
CA GLY A 147 4.86 -19.62 24.51
C GLY A 147 3.90 -20.01 23.39
N VAL A 148 3.41 -19.06 22.59
CA VAL A 148 2.66 -19.28 21.35
C VAL A 148 3.51 -18.84 20.16
N THR A 149 3.57 -19.65 19.11
CA THR A 149 4.27 -19.30 17.86
C THR A 149 3.25 -18.85 16.83
N TYR A 150 3.45 -17.67 16.29
CA TYR A 150 2.65 -17.09 15.21
C TYR A 150 3.45 -17.10 13.91
N THR A 151 2.80 -17.47 12.82
CA THR A 151 3.36 -17.43 11.47
C THR A 151 2.45 -16.60 10.56
N ARG A 152 2.99 -15.53 9.97
CA ARG A 152 2.33 -14.70 8.98
C ARG A 152 2.99 -14.90 7.63
N GLU A 153 2.21 -15.29 6.63
CA GLU A 153 2.66 -15.42 5.24
C GLU A 153 1.90 -14.41 4.38
N MET A 154 2.62 -13.78 3.45
CA MET A 154 2.01 -12.80 2.53
C MET A 154 2.62 -12.91 1.14
N PHE A 155 1.77 -12.74 0.12
CA PHE A 155 2.17 -12.60 -1.27
C PHE A 155 1.10 -11.84 -2.05
N ILE A 156 1.45 -11.37 -3.26
CA ILE A 156 0.49 -10.76 -4.18
C ILE A 156 0.39 -11.64 -5.42
N SER A 157 -0.78 -12.23 -5.63
CA SER A 157 -1.06 -13.09 -6.78
C SER A 157 -1.17 -12.28 -8.06
N TYR A 158 -0.39 -12.64 -9.09
CA TYR A 158 -0.52 -12.04 -10.41
C TYR A 158 -1.80 -12.50 -11.13
N PRO A 159 -2.14 -13.81 -11.18
CA PRO A 159 -3.38 -14.24 -11.87
C PRO A 159 -4.65 -13.72 -11.20
N ALA A 160 -4.73 -13.77 -9.87
CA ALA A 160 -5.91 -13.36 -9.11
C ALA A 160 -5.98 -11.85 -8.86
N GLN A 161 -4.86 -11.10 -9.02
CA GLN A 161 -4.77 -9.68 -8.73
C GLN A 161 -5.16 -9.32 -7.28
N VAL A 162 -4.78 -10.16 -6.33
CA VAL A 162 -5.14 -10.10 -4.91
C VAL A 162 -3.89 -10.22 -4.05
N LEU A 163 -3.78 -9.39 -3.01
CA LEU A 163 -2.88 -9.63 -1.90
C LEU A 163 -3.50 -10.69 -0.99
N CYS A 164 -2.75 -11.73 -0.70
CA CYS A 164 -3.10 -12.79 0.22
C CYS A 164 -2.24 -12.67 1.48
N LEU A 165 -2.88 -12.63 2.64
CA LEU A 165 -2.25 -12.71 3.94
C LEU A 165 -2.86 -13.86 4.71
N ARG A 166 -2.02 -14.69 5.33
CA ARG A 166 -2.42 -15.79 6.21
C ARG A 166 -1.67 -15.66 7.53
N LEU A 167 -2.39 -15.61 8.63
CA LEU A 167 -1.84 -15.64 9.99
C LEU A 167 -2.28 -16.94 10.66
N ARG A 168 -1.33 -17.66 11.25
CA ARG A 168 -1.57 -18.90 12.01
C ARG A 168 -0.89 -18.87 13.36
N SER A 169 -1.47 -19.56 14.32
CA SER A 169 -0.85 -19.88 15.61
C SER A 169 -0.63 -21.39 15.75
N ASP A 170 0.37 -21.81 16.49
CA ASP A 170 0.63 -23.20 16.83
C ASP A 170 -0.28 -23.71 17.95
N LYS A 171 -1.04 -22.81 18.60
CA LYS A 171 -2.04 -23.15 19.62
C LYS A 171 -3.44 -22.77 19.17
N PRO A 172 -4.43 -23.67 19.36
CA PRO A 172 -5.82 -23.38 18.99
C PRO A 172 -6.37 -22.15 19.71
N GLY A 173 -7.08 -21.29 18.98
CA GLY A 173 -7.79 -20.13 19.53
C GLY A 173 -6.90 -19.00 20.04
N ALA A 174 -5.61 -19.00 19.71
CA ALA A 174 -4.67 -18.01 20.25
C ALA A 174 -4.62 -16.67 19.49
N ILE A 175 -5.36 -16.56 18.39
CA ILE A 175 -5.40 -15.34 17.58
C ILE A 175 -6.64 -14.51 17.94
N ASN A 176 -6.41 -13.29 18.42
CA ASN A 176 -7.39 -12.21 18.43
C ASN A 176 -6.81 -11.09 17.58
N LEU A 177 -7.43 -10.80 16.44
CA LEU A 177 -6.90 -9.89 15.43
C LEU A 177 -7.93 -8.82 15.09
N ASP A 178 -7.60 -7.57 15.38
CA ASP A 178 -8.33 -6.43 14.87
C ASP A 178 -7.75 -6.04 13.50
N ILE A 179 -8.62 -5.83 12.52
CA ILE A 179 -8.27 -5.57 11.12
C ILE A 179 -8.98 -4.30 10.69
N GLN A 180 -8.22 -3.34 10.20
CA GLN A 180 -8.72 -2.05 9.73
C GLN A 180 -8.08 -1.70 8.40
N MET A 181 -8.82 -1.00 7.55
CA MET A 181 -8.26 -0.29 6.40
C MET A 181 -8.50 1.20 6.57
N ASP A 182 -7.49 1.99 6.24
CA ASP A 182 -7.61 3.45 6.25
C ASP A 182 -6.75 4.05 5.12
N ARG A 183 -7.00 5.30 4.83
CA ARG A 183 -6.14 6.13 4.01
C ARG A 183 -5.86 7.41 4.77
N GLN A 184 -4.83 7.37 5.62
CA GLN A 184 -4.50 8.50 6.48
C GLN A 184 -4.13 9.73 5.66
N LYS A 185 -4.55 10.88 6.14
CA LYS A 185 -4.07 12.17 5.65
C LYS A 185 -2.59 12.25 5.98
N TYR A 186 -1.74 12.20 4.97
CA TYR A 186 -0.29 12.45 5.13
C TYR A 186 0.05 13.80 5.79
N SER A 187 -0.93 14.67 6.00
CA SER A 187 -0.74 15.99 6.65
C SER A 187 -0.46 15.93 8.14
N ASP A 188 -0.83 14.86 8.82
CA ASP A 188 -0.73 14.76 10.28
C ASP A 188 0.28 13.73 10.77
N GLN A 189 0.85 12.93 9.89
CA GLN A 189 2.01 12.13 10.24
C GLN A 189 3.21 13.08 10.45
N LYS A 190 3.59 13.30 11.69
CA LYS A 190 5.00 13.45 12.02
C LYS A 190 5.64 12.20 11.43
N SER A 191 6.35 12.35 10.30
CA SER A 191 7.08 11.23 9.72
C SER A 191 7.82 10.54 10.85
N LEU A 192 7.66 9.23 11.00
CA LEU A 192 8.49 8.43 11.89
C LEU A 192 9.97 8.63 11.56
N ASP A 193 10.26 9.25 10.45
CA ASP A 193 11.59 9.66 10.02
C ASP A 193 11.58 11.15 9.57
N ASP A 194 12.07 12.02 10.46
CA ASP A 194 12.41 13.40 10.11
C ASP A 194 13.51 13.49 9.02
N ARG A 195 14.06 12.36 8.58
CA ARG A 195 15.12 12.23 7.58
C ARG A 195 14.64 11.94 6.17
N GLN A 196 13.33 11.87 5.89
CA GLN A 196 12.87 11.75 4.51
C GLN A 196 13.15 13.04 3.74
N PRO A 197 14.19 13.08 2.88
CA PRO A 197 14.46 14.24 2.03
C PRO A 197 13.38 14.30 0.96
N GLY A 198 12.47 15.24 1.06
CA GLY A 198 11.44 15.49 0.05
C GLY A 198 10.01 15.58 0.55
N VAL A 199 9.70 15.22 1.79
CA VAL A 199 8.43 15.58 2.40
C VAL A 199 8.50 17.05 2.84
N VAL A 200 8.41 17.94 1.87
CA VAL A 200 8.27 19.36 2.15
C VAL A 200 6.91 19.55 2.80
N LYS A 201 6.90 19.87 4.09
CA LYS A 201 5.77 20.56 4.74
C LYS A 201 5.54 21.88 4.00
N ARG A 202 4.86 21.84 2.87
CA ARG A 202 4.27 23.05 2.31
C ARG A 202 2.96 23.23 3.04
N GLY A 203 2.93 24.13 3.98
CA GLY A 203 1.69 24.70 4.48
C GLY A 203 0.87 25.16 3.28
N GLY A 204 -0.31 24.61 3.11
CA GLY A 204 -1.23 24.94 2.03
C GLY A 204 -1.56 23.71 1.18
N GLY A 205 -2.62 23.01 1.54
CA GLY A 205 -3.52 22.37 0.62
C GLY A 205 -2.96 21.21 -0.20
N TRP A 206 -2.54 20.16 0.43
CA TRP A 206 -2.81 18.86 -0.15
C TRP A 206 -4.33 18.74 -0.15
N ALA A 207 -4.93 18.65 -1.33
CA ALA A 207 -6.31 18.24 -1.40
C ALA A 207 -6.36 16.94 -0.62
N ALA A 208 -6.97 16.97 0.55
CA ALA A 208 -7.13 15.80 1.36
C ALA A 208 -7.88 14.82 0.47
N VAL A 209 -7.22 13.77 0.04
CA VAL A 209 -7.87 12.69 -0.65
C VAL A 209 -8.68 12.00 0.42
N LEU A 210 -9.89 12.49 0.57
CA LEU A 210 -10.80 12.04 1.59
C LEU A 210 -11.18 10.62 1.26
N LEU A 211 -11.01 9.72 2.21
CA LEU A 211 -11.86 8.54 2.29
C LEU A 211 -13.29 9.04 2.25
N GLN A 212 -14.00 8.69 1.20
CA GLN A 212 -15.43 8.98 1.07
C GLN A 212 -16.24 7.82 1.62
N GLU A 213 -15.64 6.62 1.63
CA GLU A 213 -16.25 5.41 2.14
C GLU A 213 -15.23 4.63 2.98
N ASN A 214 -15.63 4.23 4.18
CA ASN A 214 -14.95 3.26 5.04
C ASN A 214 -16.01 2.54 5.87
N HIS A 215 -16.34 1.33 5.48
CA HIS A 215 -17.36 0.53 6.14
C HIS A 215 -17.17 -0.96 5.82
N THR A 216 -17.86 -1.81 6.56
CA THR A 216 -17.90 -3.24 6.30
C THR A 216 -19.07 -3.63 5.40
N VAL A 217 -18.90 -4.69 4.63
CA VAL A 217 -19.91 -5.25 3.73
C VAL A 217 -20.01 -6.75 3.99
N GLY A 218 -21.25 -7.25 4.14
CA GLY A 218 -21.51 -8.67 4.33
C GLY A 218 -20.94 -9.26 5.61
N GLY A 219 -20.52 -8.43 6.58
CA GLY A 219 -19.97 -8.88 7.86
C GLY A 219 -18.56 -9.46 7.82
N ASN A 220 -17.93 -9.52 6.65
CA ASN A 220 -16.60 -10.12 6.48
C ASN A 220 -15.66 -9.34 5.55
N THR A 221 -16.07 -8.23 5.02
CA THR A 221 -15.28 -7.43 4.06
C THR A 221 -15.21 -5.98 4.49
N ILE A 222 -14.02 -5.41 4.60
CA ILE A 222 -13.81 -3.97 4.79
C ILE A 222 -13.67 -3.34 3.42
N LEU A 223 -14.41 -2.29 3.15
CA LEU A 223 -14.34 -1.51 1.92
C LEU A 223 -13.90 -0.09 2.23
N ILE A 224 -12.89 0.38 1.52
CA ILE A 224 -12.52 1.80 1.46
C ILE A 224 -12.62 2.30 0.03
N GLY A 225 -12.96 3.56 -0.14
CA GLY A 225 -13.07 4.16 -1.46
C GLY A 225 -13.11 5.67 -1.43
N GLY A 226 -12.90 6.27 -2.60
CA GLY A 226 -12.93 7.72 -2.76
C GLY A 226 -12.59 8.15 -4.18
N GLU A 227 -12.36 9.45 -4.31
CA GLU A 227 -11.95 10.07 -5.56
C GLU A 227 -10.82 11.05 -5.32
N THR A 228 -9.77 10.99 -6.15
CA THR A 228 -8.66 11.93 -6.17
C THR A 228 -8.54 12.54 -7.56
N ALA A 229 -8.79 13.85 -7.67
CA ALA A 229 -8.64 14.61 -8.91
C ALA A 229 -9.26 13.92 -10.16
N GLY A 230 -10.46 13.35 -10.01
CA GLY A 230 -11.21 12.69 -11.08
C GLY A 230 -10.91 11.20 -11.25
N ILE A 231 -10.00 10.62 -10.47
CA ILE A 231 -9.79 9.16 -10.42
C ILE A 231 -10.52 8.61 -9.20
N ARG A 232 -11.56 7.82 -9.44
CA ARG A 232 -12.23 7.04 -8.39
C ARG A 232 -11.42 5.79 -8.10
N TYR A 233 -11.34 5.42 -6.84
CA TYR A 233 -10.66 4.21 -6.39
C TYR A 233 -11.50 3.48 -5.35
N ALA A 234 -11.27 2.20 -5.23
CA ALA A 234 -11.76 1.38 -4.14
C ALA A 234 -10.75 0.30 -3.81
N SER A 235 -10.75 -0.13 -2.54
CA SER A 235 -10.03 -1.32 -2.09
C SER A 235 -10.91 -2.09 -1.12
N ALA A 236 -10.91 -3.41 -1.23
CA ALA A 236 -11.70 -4.31 -0.41
C ALA A 236 -10.80 -5.40 0.18
N ALA A 237 -10.91 -5.61 1.51
CA ALA A 237 -10.23 -6.69 2.21
C ALA A 237 -11.27 -7.65 2.79
N ARG A 238 -11.36 -8.85 2.22
CA ARG A 238 -12.19 -9.95 2.75
C ARG A 238 -11.41 -10.74 3.78
N VAL A 239 -12.05 -11.04 4.90
CA VAL A 239 -11.48 -11.78 6.02
C VAL A 239 -12.23 -13.10 6.21
N THR A 240 -11.47 -14.18 6.39
CA THR A 240 -11.99 -15.48 6.84
C THR A 240 -11.18 -15.98 8.02
N CYS A 241 -11.82 -16.65 8.97
CA CYS A 241 -11.13 -17.26 10.10
C CYS A 241 -11.89 -18.51 10.60
N ASP A 242 -11.22 -19.36 11.36
CA ASP A 242 -11.80 -20.52 12.05
C ASP A 242 -12.36 -20.19 13.44
N GLY A 243 -12.25 -18.92 13.89
CA GLY A 243 -12.86 -18.38 15.09
C GLY A 243 -14.13 -17.59 14.81
N GLU A 244 -14.50 -16.74 15.75
CA GLU A 244 -15.61 -15.81 15.59
C GLU A 244 -15.16 -14.54 14.84
N LEU A 245 -15.93 -14.09 13.84
CA LEU A 245 -15.68 -12.85 13.12
C LEU A 245 -16.75 -11.81 13.49
N LEU A 246 -16.33 -10.75 14.15
CA LEU A 246 -17.16 -9.64 14.58
C LEU A 246 -17.01 -8.46 13.63
N ASP A 247 -18.12 -7.75 13.38
CA ASP A 247 -18.20 -6.59 12.50
C ASP A 247 -18.66 -5.34 13.29
N PRO A 248 -17.74 -4.59 13.88
CA PRO A 248 -18.07 -3.32 14.51
C PRO A 248 -18.07 -2.12 13.55
N TYR A 249 -18.45 -2.31 12.29
CA TYR A 249 -18.76 -1.31 11.26
C TYR A 249 -17.60 -0.80 10.39
N THR A 250 -16.46 -0.39 10.95
CA THR A 250 -15.33 0.17 10.16
C THR A 250 -14.09 -0.71 10.23
N MET A 251 -14.15 -1.79 10.95
CA MET A 251 -13.09 -2.78 11.11
C MET A 251 -13.74 -4.16 11.29
N LEU A 252 -12.93 -5.19 11.18
CA LEU A 252 -13.30 -6.56 11.52
C LEU A 252 -12.44 -7.04 12.68
N ARG A 253 -13.01 -7.92 13.50
CA ARG A 253 -12.30 -8.56 14.62
C ARG A 253 -12.45 -10.06 14.53
N ALA A 254 -11.36 -10.77 14.28
CA ALA A 254 -11.29 -12.21 14.46
C ALA A 254 -10.99 -12.51 15.92
N GLN A 255 -11.79 -13.38 16.58
CA GLN A 255 -11.66 -13.69 17.98
C GLN A 255 -11.58 -15.20 18.20
N GLY A 256 -10.60 -15.63 19.00
CA GLY A 256 -10.38 -17.04 19.31
C GLY A 256 -10.06 -17.90 18.10
N ALA A 257 -9.39 -17.36 17.10
CA ALA A 257 -9.00 -18.07 15.89
C ALA A 257 -7.64 -18.76 16.04
N SER A 258 -7.40 -19.79 15.23
CA SER A 258 -6.10 -20.43 15.05
C SER A 258 -5.51 -20.06 13.69
N GLU A 259 -6.38 -19.68 12.76
CA GLU A 259 -6.03 -19.21 11.43
C GLU A 259 -6.92 -18.05 11.00
N VAL A 260 -6.32 -17.01 10.42
CA VAL A 260 -7.00 -15.87 9.78
C VAL A 260 -6.41 -15.67 8.41
N CYS A 261 -7.26 -15.58 7.38
CA CYS A 261 -6.86 -15.23 6.03
C CYS A 261 -7.50 -13.89 5.61
N ILE A 262 -6.71 -13.05 4.93
CA ILE A 262 -7.14 -11.76 4.39
C ILE A 262 -6.82 -11.73 2.89
N TYR A 263 -7.82 -11.42 2.08
CA TYR A 263 -7.71 -11.26 0.64
C TYR A 263 -8.04 -9.82 0.28
N LEU A 264 -7.04 -9.07 -0.23
CA LEU A 264 -7.22 -7.66 -0.53
C LEU A 264 -7.06 -7.42 -2.03
N ALA A 265 -8.09 -6.81 -2.61
CA ALA A 265 -8.09 -6.34 -4.00
C ALA A 265 -8.27 -4.82 -4.07
N ALA A 266 -7.83 -4.22 -5.16
CA ALA A 266 -7.99 -2.80 -5.43
C ALA A 266 -8.34 -2.55 -6.90
N ALA A 267 -9.05 -1.46 -7.16
CA ALA A 267 -9.38 -1.01 -8.51
C ALA A 267 -9.46 0.52 -8.58
N THR A 268 -9.20 1.08 -9.77
CA THR A 268 -9.34 2.50 -10.06
C THR A 268 -10.16 2.72 -11.32
N SER A 269 -10.72 3.93 -11.47
CA SER A 269 -11.47 4.30 -12.67
C SER A 269 -10.61 4.44 -13.93
N ASN A 270 -9.29 4.39 -13.81
CA ASN A 270 -8.41 4.29 -14.97
C ASN A 270 -8.47 2.93 -15.66
N ARG A 271 -8.88 1.88 -14.94
CA ARG A 271 -8.98 0.52 -15.46
C ARG A 271 -10.42 0.01 -15.52
N GLU A 272 -11.23 0.38 -14.50
CA GLU A 272 -12.58 -0.15 -14.31
C GLU A 272 -13.60 0.98 -14.21
N LYS A 273 -14.68 0.93 -15.01
CA LYS A 273 -15.72 1.96 -14.99
C LYS A 273 -16.38 2.11 -13.61
N ASP A 274 -16.55 1.00 -12.90
CA ASP A 274 -17.05 0.93 -11.55
C ASP A 274 -16.06 0.16 -10.66
N PRO A 275 -15.06 0.84 -10.07
CA PRO A 275 -14.07 0.20 -9.21
C PRO A 275 -14.67 -0.56 -8.04
N LYS A 276 -15.72 -0.03 -7.41
CA LYS A 276 -16.39 -0.63 -6.27
C LYS A 276 -17.17 -1.89 -6.65
N GLY A 277 -17.98 -1.81 -7.71
CA GLY A 277 -18.75 -2.96 -8.20
C GLY A 277 -17.81 -4.11 -8.63
N CYS A 278 -16.73 -3.81 -9.33
CA CYS A 278 -15.74 -4.80 -9.74
C CYS A 278 -15.17 -5.57 -8.52
N LEU A 279 -14.83 -4.88 -7.43
CA LEU A 279 -14.23 -5.51 -6.25
C LEU A 279 -15.19 -6.41 -5.49
N LEU A 280 -16.46 -6.06 -5.40
CA LEU A 280 -17.47 -6.88 -4.73
C LEU A 280 -17.65 -8.23 -5.45
N TYR A 281 -17.57 -8.25 -6.79
CA TYR A 281 -17.56 -9.50 -7.57
C TYR A 281 -16.23 -10.27 -7.46
N THR A 282 -15.10 -9.57 -7.42
CA THR A 282 -13.78 -10.22 -7.32
C THR A 282 -13.57 -10.85 -5.94
N SER A 283 -14.12 -10.26 -4.88
CA SER A 283 -14.07 -10.84 -3.55
C SER A 283 -14.85 -12.15 -3.45
N ASP A 284 -15.92 -12.34 -4.22
CA ASP A 284 -16.65 -13.61 -4.30
C ASP A 284 -15.84 -14.70 -5.02
N ALA A 285 -14.95 -14.34 -5.95
CA ALA A 285 -14.05 -15.27 -6.60
C ALA A 285 -12.89 -15.74 -5.71
N ALA A 286 -12.56 -15.02 -4.65
CA ALA A 286 -11.53 -15.42 -3.68
C ALA A 286 -11.97 -16.61 -2.80
N ASP A 287 -13.26 -16.92 -2.72
CA ASP A 287 -13.76 -18.13 -2.05
C ASP A 287 -13.45 -19.42 -2.84
N ALA A 288 -12.92 -19.29 -4.05
CA ALA A 288 -12.55 -20.40 -4.92
C ALA A 288 -11.03 -20.69 -4.96
N LEU A 289 -10.19 -19.93 -4.20
CA LEU A 289 -8.75 -20.13 -4.06
C LEU A 289 -8.41 -20.70 -2.68
#